data_0040c7cece3f1466a27900a36eacdf8f
#
_entry.id   0040c7cece3f1466a27900a36eacdf8f
#
_cell.length_a   1.000
_cell.length_b   1.000
_cell.length_c   1.000
_cell.angle_alpha   90.00
_cell.angle_beta   90.00
_cell.angle_gamma   90.00
#
_symmetry.space_group_name_H-M   'P 1'
#
loop_
_entity.id
_entity.type
_entity.pdbx_description
1 polymer ?
#
loop_
_entity_poly.entity_id
_entity_poly.type
_entity_poly.pdbx_seq_one_letter_code
_entity_poly.pdbx_strand_id
1 'polypeptide(L)'
;MDIVIYSLMFFALTCIGSFIGVCFERIPEGESIIKGRSHCESCGKTLKGYELVPIISYLFLRGRCSKCKKKIPLRCLGIEFFTAVFGIIPLIMYGVSVQGFAYCAISCILFEIALLDFKTMEISDFASLLIGLIGIAMMIYQGSYLSSLIGAVCVSIPFLVFALCGAMGYGDVKLMAAGGVLLGIKGVLFAAFAGIVIGCFAAIILKFRKTHDWKSEIAFGPYLCIGSYLSMLIGPTCIDLYLSILK
;
A
#
# COMPACT_ATOMS: atom_id res chain seq x y z
N MET A 1 -15.58 11.28 22.54
CA MET A 1 -16.08 11.36 21.15
C MET A 1 -15.07 10.72 20.19
N ASP A 2 -13.79 10.94 20.39
CA ASP A 2 -12.73 10.47 19.48
C ASP A 2 -12.60 8.94 19.39
N ILE A 3 -12.74 8.22 20.50
CA ILE A 3 -12.67 6.74 20.51
C ILE A 3 -13.75 6.13 19.61
N VAL A 4 -14.96 6.67 19.61
CA VAL A 4 -16.07 6.18 18.77
C VAL A 4 -15.75 6.41 17.30
N ILE A 5 -15.22 7.61 16.95
CA ILE A 5 -14.85 7.95 15.57
C ILE A 5 -13.75 7.02 15.07
N TYR A 6 -12.68 6.83 15.83
CA TYR A 6 -11.59 5.92 15.43
C TYR A 6 -12.03 4.46 15.34
N SER A 7 -12.95 4.01 16.20
CA SER A 7 -13.50 2.66 16.12
C SER A 7 -14.33 2.44 14.86
N LEU A 8 -15.16 3.44 14.48
CA LEU A 8 -15.92 3.40 13.25
C LEU A 8 -15.02 3.45 12.01
N MET A 9 -13.99 4.30 12.04
CA MET A 9 -12.98 4.37 10.96
C MET A 9 -12.24 3.04 10.82
N PHE A 10 -11.80 2.44 11.93
CA PHE A 10 -11.15 1.14 11.91
C PHE A 10 -12.04 0.08 11.25
N PHE A 11 -13.32 0.03 11.63
CA PHE A 11 -14.27 -0.90 11.02
C PHE A 11 -14.47 -0.63 9.52
N ALA A 12 -14.60 0.63 9.10
CA ALA A 12 -14.68 1.00 7.69
C ALA A 12 -13.43 0.56 6.91
N LEU A 13 -12.25 0.70 7.51
CA LEU A 13 -10.99 0.27 6.92
C LEU A 13 -10.89 -1.26 6.79
N THR A 14 -11.48 -2.03 7.72
CA THR A 14 -11.58 -3.49 7.51
C THR A 14 -12.46 -3.86 6.32
N CYS A 15 -13.51 -3.08 6.04
CA CYS A 15 -14.34 -3.27 4.83
C CYS A 15 -13.54 -2.97 3.55
N ILE A 16 -12.70 -1.92 3.55
CA ILE A 16 -11.76 -1.65 2.46
C ILE A 16 -10.77 -2.81 2.32
N GLY A 17 -10.24 -3.33 3.42
CA GLY A 17 -9.35 -4.50 3.42
C GLY A 17 -10.00 -5.75 2.82
N SER A 18 -11.27 -5.99 3.10
CA SER A 18 -12.02 -7.09 2.47
C SER A 18 -12.12 -6.92 0.95
N PHE A 19 -12.31 -5.68 0.47
CA PHE A 19 -12.29 -5.39 -0.97
C PHE A 19 -10.88 -5.55 -1.57
N ILE A 20 -9.84 -5.11 -0.89
CA ILE A 20 -8.44 -5.35 -1.29
C ILE A 20 -8.16 -6.85 -1.41
N GLY A 21 -8.72 -7.67 -0.52
CA GLY A 21 -8.67 -9.13 -0.63
C GLY A 21 -9.27 -9.67 -1.93
N VAL A 22 -10.40 -9.11 -2.38
CA VAL A 22 -11.00 -9.45 -3.68
C VAL A 22 -10.09 -9.01 -4.84
N CYS A 23 -9.50 -7.81 -4.77
CA CYS A 23 -8.54 -7.34 -5.77
C CYS A 23 -7.32 -8.27 -5.85
N PHE A 24 -6.77 -8.66 -4.71
CA PHE A 24 -5.63 -9.57 -4.61
C PHE A 24 -5.88 -10.94 -5.25
N GLU A 25 -7.09 -11.44 -5.21
CA GLU A 25 -7.46 -12.72 -5.83
C GLU A 25 -7.77 -12.58 -7.31
N ARG A 26 -8.59 -11.60 -7.70
CA ARG A 26 -9.16 -11.49 -9.04
C ARG A 26 -8.27 -10.79 -10.07
N ILE A 27 -7.53 -9.75 -9.67
CA ILE A 27 -6.69 -9.00 -10.63
C ILE A 27 -5.67 -9.90 -11.31
N PRO A 28 -4.91 -10.78 -10.60
CA PRO A 28 -3.94 -11.66 -11.25
C PRO A 28 -4.59 -12.71 -12.17
N GLU A 29 -5.85 -13.03 -11.96
CA GLU A 29 -6.61 -13.99 -12.78
C GLU A 29 -7.35 -13.33 -13.96
N GLY A 30 -7.24 -11.99 -14.07
CA GLY A 30 -7.94 -11.21 -15.10
C GLY A 30 -9.46 -11.14 -14.90
N GLU A 31 -9.92 -11.46 -13.69
CA GLU A 31 -11.34 -11.44 -13.36
C GLU A 31 -11.83 -10.03 -12.99
N SER A 32 -13.12 -9.78 -13.25
CA SER A 32 -13.74 -8.50 -12.89
C SER A 32 -13.86 -8.34 -11.37
N ILE A 33 -13.33 -7.24 -10.83
CA ILE A 33 -13.46 -6.87 -9.42
C ILE A 33 -14.86 -6.36 -9.06
N ILE A 34 -15.63 -5.91 -10.07
CA ILE A 34 -16.98 -5.33 -9.88
C ILE A 34 -18.06 -6.38 -10.08
N LYS A 35 -17.87 -7.30 -11.03
CA LYS A 35 -18.88 -8.31 -11.39
C LYS A 35 -18.60 -9.63 -10.66
N GLY A 36 -19.65 -10.23 -10.13
CA GLY A 36 -19.58 -11.50 -9.41
C GLY A 36 -19.71 -11.35 -7.90
N ARG A 37 -20.25 -12.39 -7.27
CA ARG A 37 -20.39 -12.47 -5.80
C ARG A 37 -19.21 -13.23 -5.20
N SER A 38 -18.83 -12.88 -3.98
CA SER A 38 -17.83 -13.65 -3.24
C SER A 38 -18.35 -15.05 -2.96
N HIS A 39 -17.51 -16.05 -3.15
CA HIS A 39 -17.86 -17.47 -3.01
C HIS A 39 -16.74 -18.23 -2.29
N CYS A 40 -17.07 -19.39 -1.79
CA CYS A 40 -16.08 -20.29 -1.19
C CYS A 40 -15.28 -20.98 -2.29
N GLU A 41 -13.95 -20.79 -2.34
CA GLU A 41 -13.05 -21.42 -3.32
C GLU A 41 -13.18 -22.95 -3.40
N SER A 42 -13.61 -23.59 -2.30
CA SER A 42 -13.65 -25.06 -2.21
C SER A 42 -14.98 -25.69 -2.61
N CYS A 43 -16.12 -25.02 -2.41
CA CYS A 43 -17.43 -25.60 -2.67
C CYS A 43 -18.32 -24.72 -3.55
N GLY A 44 -17.82 -23.57 -4.05
CA GLY A 44 -18.56 -22.65 -4.91
C GLY A 44 -19.77 -21.97 -4.26
N LYS A 45 -20.02 -22.19 -2.94
CA LYS A 45 -21.15 -21.55 -2.26
C LYS A 45 -20.96 -20.03 -2.27
N THR A 46 -21.96 -19.30 -2.77
CA THR A 46 -22.01 -17.83 -2.66
C THR A 46 -22.16 -17.42 -1.20
N LEU A 47 -21.32 -16.46 -0.76
CA LEU A 47 -21.34 -15.95 0.60
C LEU A 47 -22.56 -15.04 0.83
N LYS A 48 -23.15 -15.14 2.03
CA LYS A 48 -24.23 -14.27 2.48
C LYS A 48 -23.66 -13.01 3.12
N GLY A 49 -24.45 -11.91 3.23
CA GLY A 49 -23.98 -10.63 3.76
C GLY A 49 -23.32 -10.74 5.14
N TYR A 50 -23.86 -11.54 6.05
CA TYR A 50 -23.24 -11.73 7.38
C TYR A 50 -21.93 -12.54 7.36
N GLU A 51 -21.68 -13.30 6.29
CA GLU A 51 -20.43 -14.04 6.07
C GLU A 51 -19.33 -13.15 5.45
N LEU A 52 -19.71 -11.92 5.04
CA LEU A 52 -18.81 -10.92 4.43
C LEU A 52 -18.42 -9.80 5.40
N VAL A 53 -18.93 -9.81 6.64
CA VAL A 53 -18.54 -8.81 7.64
C VAL A 53 -17.07 -9.06 8.03
N PRO A 54 -16.15 -8.12 7.72
CA PRO A 54 -14.73 -8.38 7.88
C PRO A 54 -14.35 -8.68 9.33
N ILE A 55 -13.36 -9.54 9.52
CA ILE A 55 -12.86 -10.02 10.82
C ILE A 55 -13.94 -10.73 11.62
N ILE A 56 -15.10 -10.11 11.80
CA ILE A 56 -16.20 -10.62 12.64
C ILE A 56 -16.71 -11.95 12.11
N SER A 57 -16.99 -12.04 10.80
CA SER A 57 -17.48 -13.29 10.19
C SER A 57 -16.46 -14.42 10.32
N TYR A 58 -15.17 -14.12 10.17
CA TYR A 58 -14.10 -15.09 10.35
C TYR A 58 -14.07 -15.65 11.77
N LEU A 59 -14.20 -14.80 12.79
CA LEU A 59 -14.22 -15.20 14.20
C LEU A 59 -15.48 -16.04 14.51
N PHE A 60 -16.69 -15.60 14.09
CA PHE A 60 -17.93 -16.33 14.31
C PHE A 60 -17.94 -17.70 13.62
N LEU A 61 -17.40 -17.79 12.42
CA LEU A 61 -17.30 -19.04 11.67
C LEU A 61 -16.10 -19.88 12.09
N ARG A 62 -15.30 -19.43 13.08
CA ARG A 62 -14.09 -20.10 13.55
C ARG A 62 -13.13 -20.42 12.40
N GLY A 63 -13.01 -19.51 11.45
CA GLY A 63 -12.15 -19.65 10.27
C GLY A 63 -12.56 -20.78 9.32
N ARG A 64 -13.85 -21.16 9.26
CA ARG A 64 -14.33 -22.25 8.43
C ARG A 64 -15.56 -21.86 7.61
N CYS A 65 -15.65 -22.39 6.39
CA CYS A 65 -16.85 -22.21 5.56
C CYS A 65 -18.09 -22.77 6.27
N SER A 66 -19.20 -22.03 6.25
CA SER A 66 -20.46 -22.44 6.89
C SER A 66 -21.05 -23.70 6.28
N LYS A 67 -20.80 -23.99 4.97
CA LYS A 67 -21.32 -25.14 4.24
C LYS A 67 -20.36 -26.35 4.27
N CYS A 68 -19.16 -26.20 3.75
CA CYS A 68 -18.23 -27.33 3.59
C CYS A 68 -17.24 -27.51 4.74
N LYS A 69 -17.22 -26.58 5.72
CA LYS A 69 -16.34 -26.59 6.90
C LYS A 69 -14.84 -26.52 6.59
N LYS A 70 -14.45 -26.33 5.32
CA LYS A 70 -13.05 -26.15 4.94
C LYS A 70 -12.51 -24.84 5.52
N LYS A 71 -11.24 -24.81 5.90
CA LYS A 71 -10.59 -23.63 6.51
C LYS A 71 -10.54 -22.47 5.51
N ILE A 72 -10.91 -21.29 5.99
CA ILE A 72 -10.72 -20.03 5.26
C ILE A 72 -9.23 -19.64 5.41
N PRO A 73 -8.55 -19.25 4.33
CA PRO A 73 -7.15 -18.83 4.40
C PRO A 73 -6.94 -17.68 5.39
N LEU A 74 -5.91 -17.79 6.23
CA LEU A 74 -5.55 -16.71 7.18
C LEU A 74 -5.17 -15.40 6.47
N ARG A 75 -4.74 -15.49 5.19
CA ARG A 75 -4.43 -14.32 4.38
C ARG A 75 -5.61 -13.33 4.30
N CYS A 76 -6.86 -13.83 4.19
CA CYS A 76 -8.06 -12.98 4.13
C CYS A 76 -8.17 -12.13 5.41
N LEU A 77 -8.10 -12.77 6.58
CA LEU A 77 -8.10 -12.08 7.87
C LEU A 77 -6.92 -11.10 8.00
N GLY A 78 -5.73 -11.52 7.53
CA GLY A 78 -4.53 -10.69 7.55
C GLY A 78 -4.68 -9.43 6.72
N ILE A 79 -5.19 -9.52 5.50
CA ILE A 79 -5.41 -8.38 4.62
C ILE A 79 -6.40 -7.39 5.27
N GLU A 80 -7.52 -7.86 5.79
CA GLU A 80 -8.52 -7.03 6.46
C GLU A 80 -7.94 -6.29 7.67
N PHE A 81 -7.20 -7.01 8.52
CA PHE A 81 -6.61 -6.46 9.74
C PHE A 81 -5.50 -5.45 9.44
N PHE A 82 -4.53 -5.82 8.59
CA PHE A 82 -3.40 -4.94 8.29
C PHE A 82 -3.81 -3.69 7.51
N THR A 83 -4.80 -3.78 6.61
CA THR A 83 -5.36 -2.59 5.95
C THR A 83 -5.90 -1.61 6.98
N ALA A 84 -6.64 -2.10 7.98
CA ALA A 84 -7.18 -1.25 9.02
C ALA A 84 -6.09 -0.66 9.91
N VAL A 85 -5.08 -1.44 10.28
CA VAL A 85 -3.95 -0.97 11.10
C VAL A 85 -3.15 0.11 10.37
N PHE A 86 -2.74 -0.15 9.12
CA PHE A 86 -1.96 0.84 8.37
C PHE A 86 -2.77 2.08 8.01
N GLY A 87 -4.07 1.95 7.73
CA GLY A 87 -4.92 3.08 7.41
C GLY A 87 -5.26 3.96 8.61
N ILE A 88 -5.38 3.40 9.83
CA ILE A 88 -5.76 4.17 11.02
C ILE A 88 -4.60 5.02 11.58
N ILE A 89 -3.35 4.59 11.42
CA ILE A 89 -2.18 5.27 11.98
C ILE A 89 -2.08 6.74 11.52
N PRO A 90 -2.21 7.08 10.21
CA PRO A 90 -2.23 8.47 9.77
C PRO A 90 -3.36 9.28 10.38
N LEU A 91 -4.55 8.70 10.56
CA LEU A 91 -5.68 9.37 11.21
C LEU A 91 -5.40 9.67 12.69
N ILE A 92 -4.68 8.80 13.39
CA ILE A 92 -4.27 9.02 14.77
C ILE A 92 -3.20 10.12 14.83
N MET A 93 -2.25 10.14 13.89
CA MET A 93 -1.13 11.10 13.90
C MET A 93 -1.55 12.52 13.47
N TYR A 94 -2.38 12.62 12.43
CA TYR A 94 -2.78 13.89 11.82
C TYR A 94 -4.20 14.34 12.23
N GLY A 95 -4.86 13.53 13.07
CA GLY A 95 -6.24 13.77 13.49
C GLY A 95 -7.25 13.56 12.36
N VAL A 96 -8.53 13.88 12.65
CA VAL A 96 -9.63 13.86 11.66
C VAL A 96 -9.54 15.13 10.82
N SER A 97 -8.57 15.16 9.91
CA SER A 97 -8.25 16.29 9.02
C SER A 97 -8.20 15.85 7.57
N VAL A 98 -8.20 16.79 6.64
CA VAL A 98 -8.04 16.51 5.19
C VAL A 98 -6.76 15.72 4.94
N GLN A 99 -5.67 16.09 5.61
CA GLN A 99 -4.39 15.39 5.51
C GLN A 99 -4.45 13.98 6.10
N GLY A 100 -5.07 13.80 7.27
CA GLY A 100 -5.26 12.50 7.89
C GLY A 100 -6.06 11.54 6.99
N PHE A 101 -7.15 12.00 6.39
CA PHE A 101 -7.95 11.19 5.46
C PHE A 101 -7.21 10.89 4.15
N ALA A 102 -6.49 11.86 3.58
CA ALA A 102 -5.69 11.64 2.38
C ALA A 102 -4.62 10.55 2.63
N TYR A 103 -3.87 10.66 3.72
CA TYR A 103 -2.83 9.70 4.06
C TYR A 103 -3.39 8.32 4.45
N CYS A 104 -4.57 8.29 5.08
CA CYS A 104 -5.31 7.04 5.33
C CYS A 104 -5.66 6.33 4.02
N ALA A 105 -6.26 7.04 3.04
CA ALA A 105 -6.60 6.47 1.74
C ALA A 105 -5.36 5.97 0.99
N ILE A 106 -4.28 6.77 0.97
CA ILE A 106 -3.02 6.39 0.33
C ILE A 106 -2.40 5.17 1.00
N SER A 107 -2.45 5.06 2.33
CA SER A 107 -1.95 3.88 3.05
C SER A 107 -2.64 2.59 2.60
N CYS A 108 -3.96 2.63 2.37
CA CYS A 108 -4.69 1.49 1.83
C CYS A 108 -4.26 1.14 0.40
N ILE A 109 -4.05 2.16 -0.46
CA ILE A 109 -3.60 1.97 -1.85
C ILE A 109 -2.16 1.42 -1.87
N LEU A 110 -1.25 1.96 -1.06
CA LEU A 110 0.12 1.45 -0.95
C LEU A 110 0.15 0.01 -0.46
N PHE A 111 -0.73 -0.37 0.47
CA PHE A 111 -0.84 -1.73 0.95
C PHE A 111 -1.36 -2.68 -0.15
N GLU A 112 -2.36 -2.25 -0.94
CA GLU A 112 -2.85 -2.99 -2.11
C GLU A 112 -1.73 -3.20 -3.14
N ILE A 113 -1.00 -2.13 -3.52
CA ILE A 113 0.13 -2.20 -4.46
C ILE A 113 1.17 -3.20 -3.94
N ALA A 114 1.57 -3.11 -2.67
CA ALA A 114 2.57 -3.99 -2.10
C ALA A 114 2.14 -5.46 -2.16
N LEU A 115 0.87 -5.76 -1.86
CA LEU A 115 0.33 -7.12 -1.93
C LEU A 115 0.31 -7.67 -3.36
N LEU A 116 -0.15 -6.87 -4.33
CA LEU A 116 -0.24 -7.28 -5.73
C LEU A 116 1.16 -7.46 -6.33
N ASP A 117 2.07 -6.54 -6.07
CA ASP A 117 3.44 -6.62 -6.59
C ASP A 117 4.20 -7.85 -6.04
N PHE A 118 3.99 -8.24 -4.78
CA PHE A 118 4.50 -9.51 -4.26
C PHE A 118 3.97 -10.74 -5.00
N LYS A 119 2.78 -10.67 -5.60
CA LYS A 119 2.16 -11.80 -6.29
C LYS A 119 2.41 -11.81 -7.79
N THR A 120 2.40 -10.64 -8.43
CA THR A 120 2.42 -10.49 -9.89
C THR A 120 3.68 -9.84 -10.42
N MET A 121 4.48 -9.21 -9.55
CA MET A 121 5.62 -8.33 -9.92
C MET A 121 5.19 -7.18 -10.85
N GLU A 122 3.94 -6.75 -10.72
CA GLU A 122 3.36 -5.66 -11.51
C GLU A 122 2.68 -4.66 -10.59
N ILE A 123 2.95 -3.37 -10.82
CA ILE A 123 2.29 -2.26 -10.12
C ILE A 123 1.12 -1.77 -10.95
N SER A 124 -0.08 -1.71 -10.35
CA SER A 124 -1.28 -1.22 -11.00
C SER A 124 -1.14 0.26 -11.39
N ASP A 125 -1.29 0.55 -12.69
CA ASP A 125 -1.31 1.92 -13.20
C ASP A 125 -2.46 2.74 -12.60
N PHE A 126 -3.60 2.10 -12.38
CA PHE A 126 -4.76 2.74 -11.77
C PHE A 126 -4.50 3.16 -10.31
N ALA A 127 -3.84 2.31 -9.52
CA ALA A 127 -3.48 2.62 -8.14
C ALA A 127 -2.47 3.78 -8.08
N SER A 128 -1.45 3.77 -8.95
CA SER A 128 -0.47 4.86 -9.06
C SER A 128 -1.15 6.17 -9.49
N LEU A 129 -2.10 6.13 -10.40
CA LEU A 129 -2.88 7.30 -10.82
C LEU A 129 -3.70 7.87 -9.66
N LEU A 130 -4.35 7.02 -8.86
CA LEU A 130 -5.12 7.47 -7.69
C LEU A 130 -4.23 8.19 -6.67
N ILE A 131 -3.03 7.67 -6.39
CA ILE A 131 -2.05 8.34 -5.52
C ILE A 131 -1.70 9.72 -6.10
N GLY A 132 -1.45 9.80 -7.42
CA GLY A 132 -1.15 11.06 -8.10
C GLY A 132 -2.29 12.07 -8.01
N LEU A 133 -3.54 11.64 -8.20
CA LEU A 133 -4.72 12.51 -8.09
C LEU A 133 -4.91 13.04 -6.66
N ILE A 134 -4.77 12.17 -5.64
CA ILE A 134 -4.81 12.61 -4.23
C ILE A 134 -3.62 13.54 -3.95
N GLY A 135 -2.45 13.25 -4.50
CA GLY A 135 -1.27 14.11 -4.39
C GLY A 135 -1.49 15.50 -4.97
N ILE A 136 -2.11 15.61 -6.15
CA ILE A 136 -2.47 16.90 -6.77
C ILE A 136 -3.47 17.66 -5.87
N ALA A 137 -4.48 16.98 -5.35
CA ALA A 137 -5.45 17.62 -4.45
C ALA A 137 -4.75 18.16 -3.17
N MET A 138 -3.82 17.38 -2.60
CA MET A 138 -3.02 17.79 -1.45
C MET A 138 -2.05 18.92 -1.78
N MET A 139 -1.41 18.90 -2.95
CA MET A 139 -0.55 19.99 -3.44
C MET A 139 -1.33 21.31 -3.51
N ILE A 140 -2.55 21.30 -4.04
CA ILE A 140 -3.43 22.48 -4.12
C ILE A 140 -3.86 22.92 -2.71
N TYR A 141 -4.25 21.98 -1.86
CA TYR A 141 -4.67 22.26 -0.48
C TYR A 141 -3.56 22.90 0.36
N GLN A 142 -2.32 22.43 0.20
CA GLN A 142 -1.15 22.92 0.95
C GLN A 142 -0.44 24.10 0.31
N GLY A 143 -0.72 24.41 -0.96
CA GLY A 143 0.00 25.44 -1.72
C GLY A 143 1.45 25.09 -2.05
N SER A 144 1.82 23.80 -2.02
CA SER A 144 3.21 23.30 -2.12
C SER A 144 3.64 23.01 -3.57
N TYR A 145 3.22 23.80 -4.55
CA TYR A 145 3.37 23.53 -5.99
C TYR A 145 4.80 23.18 -6.42
N LEU A 146 5.76 24.04 -6.06
CA LEU A 146 7.16 23.88 -6.50
C LEU A 146 7.79 22.62 -5.91
N SER A 147 7.57 22.35 -4.61
CA SER A 147 8.08 21.16 -3.93
C SER A 147 7.50 19.88 -4.52
N SER A 148 6.22 19.85 -4.82
CA SER A 148 5.53 18.71 -5.41
C SER A 148 5.99 18.43 -6.85
N LEU A 149 6.13 19.47 -7.68
CA LEU A 149 6.61 19.31 -9.06
C LEU A 149 8.05 18.83 -9.10
N ILE A 150 8.95 19.44 -8.31
CA ILE A 150 10.34 18.97 -8.22
C ILE A 150 10.37 17.54 -7.64
N GLY A 151 9.56 17.25 -6.62
CA GLY A 151 9.45 15.93 -6.03
C GLY A 151 9.03 14.86 -7.03
N ALA A 152 8.07 15.16 -7.90
CA ALA A 152 7.64 14.25 -8.95
C ALA A 152 8.78 13.85 -9.91
N VAL A 153 9.72 14.74 -10.16
CA VAL A 153 10.75 14.59 -11.20
C VAL A 153 12.08 14.09 -10.63
N CYS A 154 12.47 14.54 -9.43
CA CYS A 154 13.81 14.31 -8.89
C CYS A 154 14.16 12.83 -8.64
N VAL A 155 13.17 12.01 -8.27
CA VAL A 155 13.37 10.56 -8.07
C VAL A 155 12.94 9.76 -9.30
N SER A 156 11.87 10.17 -9.97
CA SER A 156 11.35 9.43 -11.13
C SER A 156 12.29 9.45 -12.32
N ILE A 157 13.07 10.52 -12.54
CA ILE A 157 14.06 10.56 -13.64
C ILE A 157 15.18 9.53 -13.42
N PRO A 158 15.90 9.47 -12.27
CA PRO A 158 16.87 8.41 -12.01
C PRO A 158 16.26 7.01 -12.13
N PHE A 159 15.06 6.80 -11.62
CA PHE A 159 14.37 5.51 -11.72
C PHE A 159 14.02 5.17 -13.18
N LEU A 160 13.64 6.16 -13.98
CA LEU A 160 13.41 5.95 -15.42
C LEU A 160 14.70 5.52 -16.15
N VAL A 161 15.85 6.08 -15.80
CA VAL A 161 17.14 5.64 -16.36
C VAL A 161 17.41 4.19 -16.00
N PHE A 162 17.18 3.77 -14.76
CA PHE A 162 17.32 2.36 -14.37
C PHE A 162 16.30 1.46 -15.07
N ALA A 163 15.06 1.91 -15.28
CA ALA A 163 14.05 1.16 -16.01
C ALA A 163 14.42 0.99 -17.49
N LEU A 164 14.95 2.02 -18.14
CA LEU A 164 15.46 1.95 -19.52
C LEU A 164 16.66 1.00 -19.67
N CYS A 165 17.47 0.87 -18.60
CA CYS A 165 18.57 -0.12 -18.57
C CYS A 165 18.07 -1.56 -18.23
N GLY A 166 16.77 -1.77 -18.03
CA GLY A 166 16.20 -3.07 -17.68
C GLY A 166 16.47 -3.51 -16.22
N ALA A 167 16.91 -2.59 -15.35
CA ALA A 167 17.22 -2.88 -13.96
C ALA A 167 16.03 -2.71 -13.01
N MET A 168 14.91 -2.11 -13.47
CA MET A 168 13.74 -1.78 -12.65
C MET A 168 12.46 -1.76 -13.51
N GLY A 169 11.31 -1.98 -12.88
CA GLY A 169 10.01 -1.90 -13.55
C GLY A 169 9.56 -0.45 -13.81
N TYR A 170 8.85 -0.22 -14.92
CA TYR A 170 8.22 1.08 -15.19
C TYR A 170 7.14 1.45 -14.16
N GLY A 171 6.56 0.45 -13.49
CA GLY A 171 5.61 0.65 -12.41
C GLY A 171 6.20 1.43 -11.23
N ASP A 172 7.44 1.11 -10.85
CA ASP A 172 8.18 1.80 -9.77
C ASP A 172 8.41 3.28 -10.10
N VAL A 173 8.70 3.60 -11.37
CA VAL A 173 8.86 4.98 -11.85
C VAL A 173 7.56 5.76 -11.68
N LYS A 174 6.42 5.19 -12.10
CA LYS A 174 5.10 5.81 -11.99
C LYS A 174 4.70 6.00 -10.52
N LEU A 175 4.93 4.99 -9.68
CA LEU A 175 4.66 5.05 -8.25
C LEU A 175 5.45 6.17 -7.58
N MET A 176 6.75 6.29 -7.88
CA MET A 176 7.59 7.34 -7.29
C MET A 176 7.30 8.72 -7.84
N ALA A 177 6.86 8.84 -9.11
CA ALA A 177 6.38 10.12 -9.65
C ALA A 177 5.11 10.59 -8.92
N ALA A 178 4.12 9.70 -8.76
CA ALA A 178 2.88 9.97 -8.02
C ALA A 178 3.16 10.28 -6.54
N GLY A 179 4.03 9.49 -5.90
CA GLY A 179 4.50 9.72 -4.53
C GLY A 179 5.23 11.06 -4.38
N GLY A 180 5.99 11.48 -5.40
CA GLY A 180 6.69 12.76 -5.42
C GLY A 180 5.76 13.97 -5.45
N VAL A 181 4.66 13.88 -6.21
CA VAL A 181 3.60 14.91 -6.18
C VAL A 181 3.01 15.06 -4.78
N LEU A 182 2.74 13.93 -4.11
CA LEU A 182 2.15 13.91 -2.78
C LEU A 182 3.08 14.40 -1.68
N LEU A 183 4.30 13.83 -1.65
CA LEU A 183 5.25 13.97 -0.54
C LEU A 183 6.16 15.19 -0.67
N GLY A 184 6.20 15.79 -1.86
CA GLY A 184 7.17 16.82 -2.19
C GLY A 184 8.62 16.30 -2.20
N ILE A 185 9.58 17.21 -2.47
CA ILE A 185 10.99 16.85 -2.65
C ILE A 185 11.59 16.15 -1.43
N LYS A 186 11.40 16.68 -0.22
CA LYS A 186 11.93 16.06 1.00
C LYS A 186 11.37 14.67 1.24
N GLY A 187 10.04 14.56 1.16
CA GLY A 187 9.35 13.29 1.43
C GLY A 187 9.71 12.20 0.44
N VAL A 188 9.76 12.50 -0.86
CA VAL A 188 10.07 11.49 -1.89
C VAL A 188 11.53 11.01 -1.83
N LEU A 189 12.47 11.89 -1.49
CA LEU A 189 13.86 11.49 -1.27
C LEU A 189 13.99 10.53 -0.09
N PHE A 190 13.30 10.82 1.01
CA PHE A 190 13.26 9.90 2.16
C PHE A 190 12.58 8.58 1.79
N ALA A 191 11.46 8.62 1.06
CA ALA A 191 10.73 7.43 0.62
C ALA A 191 11.61 6.51 -0.25
N ALA A 192 12.28 7.08 -1.25
CA ALA A 192 13.20 6.36 -2.12
C ALA A 192 14.38 5.77 -1.34
N PHE A 193 15.02 6.56 -0.49
CA PHE A 193 16.13 6.11 0.33
C PHE A 193 15.73 4.97 1.27
N ALA A 194 14.64 5.13 2.02
CA ALA A 194 14.14 4.10 2.93
C ALA A 194 13.73 2.82 2.17
N GLY A 195 13.04 2.96 1.03
CA GLY A 195 12.66 1.85 0.18
C GLY A 195 13.86 1.07 -0.36
N ILE A 196 14.89 1.77 -0.84
CA ILE A 196 16.13 1.15 -1.32
C ILE A 196 16.84 0.41 -0.18
N VAL A 197 17.01 1.04 0.98
CA VAL A 197 17.68 0.42 2.13
C VAL A 197 16.95 -0.83 2.58
N ILE A 198 15.63 -0.75 2.78
CA ILE A 198 14.81 -1.90 3.21
C ILE A 198 14.85 -3.01 2.15
N GLY A 199 14.72 -2.65 0.86
CA GLY A 199 14.80 -3.58 -0.25
C GLY A 199 16.15 -4.31 -0.34
N CYS A 200 17.25 -3.58 -0.15
CA CYS A 200 18.60 -4.17 -0.10
C CYS A 200 18.73 -5.16 1.06
N PHE A 201 18.27 -4.80 2.26
CA PHE A 201 18.30 -5.73 3.39
C PHE A 201 17.45 -6.98 3.14
N ALA A 202 16.26 -6.81 2.60
CA ALA A 202 15.38 -7.93 2.26
C ALA A 202 16.02 -8.84 1.21
N ALA A 203 16.61 -8.27 0.15
CA ALA A 203 17.32 -9.03 -0.88
C ALA A 203 18.48 -9.84 -0.32
N ILE A 204 19.27 -9.25 0.59
CA ILE A 204 20.37 -9.93 1.27
C ILE A 204 19.84 -11.11 2.09
N ILE A 205 18.78 -10.91 2.90
CA ILE A 205 18.20 -11.96 3.74
C ILE A 205 17.65 -13.11 2.88
N LEU A 206 16.93 -12.81 1.79
CA LEU A 206 16.38 -13.81 0.89
C LEU A 206 17.48 -14.66 0.22
N LYS A 207 18.59 -14.05 -0.14
CA LYS A 207 19.77 -14.75 -0.69
C LYS A 207 20.44 -15.65 0.34
N PHE A 208 20.63 -15.21 1.57
CA PHE A 208 21.21 -16.04 2.63
C PHE A 208 20.33 -17.25 2.97
N ARG A 209 19.03 -17.15 2.82
CA ARG A 209 18.11 -18.29 3.02
C ARG A 209 18.09 -19.30 1.87
N LYS A 210 18.88 -19.10 0.80
CA LYS A 210 18.91 -19.93 -0.41
C LYS A 210 17.53 -20.14 -1.07
N THR A 211 16.58 -19.26 -0.78
CA THR A 211 15.23 -19.33 -1.35
C THR A 211 15.16 -18.69 -2.73
N HIS A 212 16.17 -17.90 -3.10
CA HIS A 212 16.27 -17.24 -4.39
C HIS A 212 17.66 -17.35 -4.99
N ASP A 213 17.76 -17.73 -6.27
CA ASP A 213 18.98 -17.69 -7.04
C ASP A 213 19.43 -16.23 -7.33
N TRP A 214 20.72 -16.05 -7.63
CA TRP A 214 21.29 -14.73 -7.95
C TRP A 214 20.63 -14.03 -9.14
N LYS A 215 19.91 -14.76 -9.98
CA LYS A 215 19.22 -14.27 -11.17
C LYS A 215 17.70 -14.11 -10.99
N SER A 216 17.14 -14.45 -9.81
CA SER A 216 15.71 -14.29 -9.58
C SER A 216 15.35 -12.81 -9.38
N GLU A 217 14.34 -12.35 -10.08
CA GLU A 217 13.77 -11.03 -9.90
C GLU A 217 13.13 -10.92 -8.51
N ILE A 218 13.24 -9.77 -7.88
CA ILE A 218 12.63 -9.46 -6.59
C ILE A 218 11.67 -8.30 -6.81
N ALA A 219 10.42 -8.45 -6.40
CA ALA A 219 9.46 -7.38 -6.40
C ALA A 219 9.99 -6.20 -5.56
N PHE A 220 10.21 -5.04 -6.18
CA PHE A 220 10.79 -3.87 -5.52
C PHE A 220 9.71 -2.92 -4.99
N GLY A 221 8.54 -2.89 -5.63
CA GLY A 221 7.41 -2.05 -5.25
C GLY A 221 7.01 -2.11 -3.78
N PRO A 222 6.95 -3.29 -3.11
CA PRO A 222 6.59 -3.37 -1.70
C PRO A 222 7.51 -2.54 -0.79
N TYR A 223 8.80 -2.51 -1.09
CA TYR A 223 9.77 -1.75 -0.30
C TYR A 223 9.63 -0.25 -0.55
N LEU A 224 9.32 0.17 -1.79
CA LEU A 224 8.98 1.56 -2.10
C LEU A 224 7.67 1.98 -1.43
N CYS A 225 6.68 1.11 -1.36
CA CYS A 225 5.44 1.37 -0.63
C CYS A 225 5.71 1.57 0.88
N ILE A 226 6.56 0.74 1.49
CA ILE A 226 6.97 0.90 2.89
C ILE A 226 7.73 2.22 3.08
N GLY A 227 8.68 2.53 2.20
CA GLY A 227 9.42 3.80 2.23
C GLY A 227 8.50 5.02 2.11
N SER A 228 7.52 4.97 1.20
CA SER A 228 6.52 6.02 1.01
C SER A 228 5.60 6.17 2.23
N TYR A 229 5.17 5.06 2.82
CA TYR A 229 4.38 5.06 4.05
C TYR A 229 5.15 5.67 5.22
N LEU A 230 6.39 5.26 5.44
CA LEU A 230 7.25 5.84 6.47
C LEU A 230 7.50 7.33 6.23
N SER A 231 7.69 7.73 4.98
CA SER A 231 7.85 9.12 4.62
C SER A 231 6.64 9.98 4.96
N MET A 232 5.43 9.46 4.75
CA MET A 232 4.20 10.17 5.17
C MET A 232 4.16 10.42 6.67
N LEU A 233 4.67 9.48 7.49
CA LEU A 233 4.60 9.58 8.93
C LEU A 233 5.73 10.42 9.54
N ILE A 234 6.97 10.20 9.11
CA ILE A 234 8.16 10.76 9.76
C ILE A 234 9.17 11.43 8.81
N GLY A 235 8.97 11.31 7.48
CA GLY A 235 9.95 11.73 6.49
C GLY A 235 10.45 13.17 6.63
N PRO A 236 9.56 14.18 6.63
CA PRO A 236 9.97 15.58 6.76
C PRO A 236 10.72 15.85 8.06
N THR A 237 10.25 15.29 9.18
CA THR A 237 10.89 15.44 10.48
C THR A 237 12.31 14.86 10.51
N CYS A 238 12.51 13.68 9.92
CA CYS A 238 13.83 13.05 9.84
C CYS A 238 14.82 13.87 9.00
N ILE A 239 14.34 14.41 7.87
CA ILE A 239 15.20 15.25 7.02
C ILE A 239 15.55 16.57 7.70
N ASP A 240 14.60 17.22 8.34
CA ASP A 240 14.85 18.49 9.04
C ASP A 240 15.81 18.28 10.23
N LEU A 241 15.68 17.15 10.94
CA LEU A 241 16.63 16.76 11.98
C LEU A 241 18.04 16.54 11.40
N TYR A 242 18.16 15.81 10.31
CA TYR A 242 19.43 15.58 9.63
C TYR A 242 20.10 16.89 9.19
N LEU A 243 19.34 17.80 8.58
CA LEU A 243 19.84 19.10 8.15
C LEU A 243 20.22 20.01 9.33
N SER A 244 19.60 19.85 10.50
CA SER A 244 19.96 20.59 11.71
C SER A 244 21.28 20.13 12.32
N ILE A 245 21.66 18.86 12.15
CA ILE A 245 22.93 18.29 12.63
C ILE A 245 24.11 18.74 11.73
N LEU A 246 23.83 19.01 10.45
CA LEU A 246 24.86 19.44 9.48
C LEU A 246 25.17 20.94 9.53
N LYS A 247 24.38 21.72 10.27
CA LYS A 247 24.61 23.16 10.51
C LYS A 247 25.41 23.38 11.77
#